data_8cff321b5a8809daa796be597e080efe
#
_entry.id   8cff321b5a8809daa796be597e080efe
#
_cell.length_a   1.000
_cell.length_b   1.000
_cell.length_c   1.000
_cell.angle_alpha   90.00
_cell.angle_beta   90.00
_cell.angle_gamma   90.00
#
_symmetry.space_group_name_H-M   'P 1'
#
loop_
_entity.id
_entity.type
_entity.pdbx_description
1 polymer ?
#
loop_
_entity_poly.entity_id
_entity_poly.type
_entity_poly.pdbx_seq_one_letter_code
_entity_poly.pdbx_strand_id
1 'polypeptide(L)'
;MKKTFLTLLLLISFPLVASHIVGGEFELIHLSDNLYRLNLIIYFDDLNGSPGAQDQSVTARIFRKRDNTVMGQITLPFQKDEPVNYTQPECSNGEIVTRKLYYTSTLTLSPSTFNDP
;
A
#
# COMPACT_ATOMS: atom_id res chain seq x y z
N MET A 1 29.13 -29.61 -22.88
CA MET A 1 28.46 -29.71 -21.56
C MET A 1 28.22 -28.35 -20.90
N LYS A 2 29.18 -27.43 -20.83
CA LYS A 2 28.95 -26.10 -20.19
C LYS A 2 27.91 -25.23 -20.91
N LYS A 3 27.80 -25.27 -22.22
CA LYS A 3 26.81 -24.49 -23.00
C LYS A 3 25.39 -25.05 -22.86
N THR A 4 25.23 -26.36 -22.78
CA THR A 4 23.94 -27.01 -22.58
C THR A 4 23.35 -26.76 -21.17
N PHE A 5 24.21 -26.66 -20.16
CA PHE A 5 23.80 -26.34 -18.78
C PHE A 5 23.31 -24.89 -18.66
N LEU A 6 23.98 -23.97 -19.36
CA LEU A 6 23.60 -22.54 -19.38
C LEU A 6 22.24 -22.35 -20.09
N THR A 7 21.99 -23.10 -21.15
CA THR A 7 20.70 -23.06 -21.89
C THR A 7 19.55 -23.62 -21.05
N LEU A 8 19.82 -24.67 -20.26
CA LEU A 8 18.83 -25.28 -19.35
C LEU A 8 18.46 -24.29 -18.19
N LEU A 9 19.45 -23.53 -17.70
CA LEU A 9 19.23 -22.54 -16.64
C LEU A 9 18.34 -21.36 -17.10
N LEU A 10 18.43 -20.99 -18.39
CA LEU A 10 17.62 -19.92 -19.01
C LEU A 10 16.15 -20.33 -19.23
N LEU A 11 15.85 -21.64 -19.23
CA LEU A 11 14.48 -22.14 -19.42
C LEU A 11 13.66 -22.21 -18.12
N ILE A 12 14.27 -21.94 -16.97
CA ILE A 12 13.58 -21.85 -15.67
C ILE A 12 13.14 -20.40 -15.47
N SER A 13 12.24 -19.90 -16.31
CA SER A 13 11.50 -18.68 -16.03
C SER A 13 10.42 -19.00 -14.99
N PHE A 14 10.67 -18.65 -13.72
CA PHE A 14 9.63 -18.66 -12.70
C PHE A 14 8.58 -17.63 -13.08
N PRO A 15 7.29 -17.99 -13.10
CA PRO A 15 6.25 -17.00 -13.23
C PRO A 15 6.35 -16.04 -12.03
N LEU A 16 6.75 -14.79 -12.28
CA LEU A 16 6.67 -13.71 -11.29
C LEU A 16 5.19 -13.41 -11.12
N VAL A 17 4.59 -13.98 -10.09
CA VAL A 17 3.24 -13.62 -9.69
C VAL A 17 3.34 -12.25 -9.04
N ALA A 18 2.98 -11.19 -9.77
CA ALA A 18 2.87 -9.86 -9.22
C ALA A 18 1.63 -9.80 -8.30
N SER A 19 1.79 -9.25 -7.10
CA SER A 19 0.66 -8.91 -6.25
C SER A 19 -0.05 -7.70 -6.87
N HIS A 20 -1.36 -7.83 -7.12
CA HIS A 20 -2.11 -6.81 -7.84
C HIS A 20 -2.68 -5.76 -6.88
N ILE A 21 -1.86 -4.77 -6.52
CA ILE A 21 -2.31 -3.51 -5.92
C ILE A 21 -2.65 -2.58 -7.07
N VAL A 22 -3.92 -2.20 -7.20
CA VAL A 22 -4.39 -1.33 -8.27
C VAL A 22 -4.26 0.15 -7.95
N GLY A 23 -4.08 0.50 -6.68
CA GLY A 23 -3.89 1.88 -6.24
C GLY A 23 -3.90 2.01 -4.73
N GLY A 24 -3.72 3.23 -4.27
CA GLY A 24 -3.81 3.55 -2.84
C GLY A 24 -3.82 5.05 -2.60
N GLU A 25 -4.28 5.43 -1.42
CA GLU A 25 -4.34 6.82 -0.99
C GLU A 25 -4.02 6.96 0.48
N PHE A 26 -3.39 8.08 0.84
CA PHE A 26 -3.23 8.50 2.22
C PHE A 26 -4.25 9.56 2.56
N GLU A 27 -4.80 9.45 3.77
CA GLU A 27 -5.70 10.42 4.36
C GLU A 27 -5.15 10.83 5.72
N LEU A 28 -4.87 12.13 5.91
CA LEU A 28 -4.41 12.69 7.17
C LEU A 28 -5.53 13.50 7.81
N ILE A 29 -6.05 13.02 8.92
CA ILE A 29 -7.18 13.63 9.64
C ILE A 29 -6.66 14.29 10.90
N HIS A 30 -6.91 15.60 11.04
CA HIS A 30 -6.64 16.34 12.28
C HIS A 30 -7.65 15.92 13.35
N LEU A 31 -7.19 15.54 14.53
CA LEU A 31 -8.04 15.15 15.66
C LEU A 31 -8.12 16.24 16.73
N SER A 32 -6.98 16.67 17.25
CA SER A 32 -6.88 17.74 18.23
C SER A 32 -5.43 18.20 18.33
N ASP A 33 -5.18 19.47 18.61
CA ASP A 33 -3.85 20.05 18.79
C ASP A 33 -2.86 19.60 17.71
N ASN A 34 -1.87 18.81 18.07
CA ASN A 34 -0.88 18.23 17.16
C ASN A 34 -1.11 16.75 16.88
N LEU A 35 -2.26 16.20 17.30
CA LEU A 35 -2.63 14.82 17.11
C LEU A 35 -3.39 14.63 15.80
N TYR A 36 -2.93 13.70 15.00
CA TYR A 36 -3.49 13.33 13.70
C TYR A 36 -3.75 11.83 13.62
N ARG A 37 -4.67 11.44 12.76
CA ARG A 37 -4.84 10.07 12.31
C ARG A 37 -4.37 9.97 10.87
N LEU A 38 -3.50 9.01 10.61
CA LEU A 38 -3.07 8.66 9.27
C LEU A 38 -3.76 7.36 8.86
N ASN A 39 -4.53 7.44 7.80
CA ASN A 39 -5.12 6.28 7.13
C ASN A 39 -4.36 6.02 5.83
N LEU A 40 -4.09 4.75 5.55
CA LEU A 40 -3.69 4.27 4.23
C LEU A 40 -4.79 3.34 3.74
N ILE A 41 -5.35 3.63 2.59
CA ILE A 41 -6.34 2.80 1.91
C ILE A 41 -5.65 2.21 0.69
N ILE A 42 -5.55 0.89 0.62
CA ILE A 42 -5.00 0.17 -0.54
C ILE A 42 -6.15 -0.48 -1.30
N TYR A 43 -6.17 -0.27 -2.59
CA TYR A 43 -7.08 -0.93 -3.52
C TYR A 43 -6.41 -2.19 -4.07
N PHE A 44 -6.95 -3.34 -3.71
CA PHE A 44 -6.41 -4.66 -4.03
C PHE A 44 -7.31 -5.37 -5.04
N ASP A 45 -6.70 -6.00 -6.05
CA ASP A 45 -7.44 -6.87 -6.97
C ASP A 45 -7.72 -8.22 -6.30
N ASP A 46 -8.95 -8.42 -5.86
CA ASP A 46 -9.36 -9.59 -5.09
C ASP A 46 -9.49 -10.85 -5.97
N LEU A 47 -9.62 -10.67 -7.29
CA LEU A 47 -9.75 -11.76 -8.23
C LEU A 47 -8.39 -12.34 -8.65
N ASN A 48 -7.44 -11.48 -8.99
CA ASN A 48 -6.15 -11.88 -9.55
C ASN A 48 -5.00 -11.70 -8.56
N GLY A 49 -5.22 -10.97 -7.46
CA GLY A 49 -4.22 -10.73 -6.42
C GLY A 49 -3.96 -11.96 -5.55
N SER A 50 -2.73 -12.10 -5.07
CA SER A 50 -2.39 -13.14 -4.11
C SER A 50 -2.84 -12.76 -2.70
N PRO A 51 -3.65 -13.56 -1.99
CA PRO A 51 -4.02 -13.30 -0.60
C PRO A 51 -2.82 -13.12 0.34
N GLY A 52 -1.71 -13.79 0.05
CA GLY A 52 -0.45 -13.65 0.81
C GLY A 52 0.27 -12.31 0.62
N ALA A 53 -0.20 -11.46 -0.30
CA ALA A 53 0.34 -10.11 -0.51
C ALA A 53 -0.32 -9.05 0.40
N GLN A 54 -1.29 -9.43 1.22
CA GLN A 54 -1.90 -8.54 2.20
C GLN A 54 -1.05 -8.50 3.47
N ASP A 55 -0.36 -7.38 3.67
CA ASP A 55 0.48 -7.18 4.84
C ASP A 55 -0.36 -6.95 6.10
N GLN A 56 0.10 -7.45 7.24
CA GLN A 56 -0.52 -7.19 8.55
C GLN A 56 -0.27 -5.76 9.04
N SER A 57 0.74 -5.10 8.52
CA SER A 57 1.06 -3.70 8.79
C SER A 57 1.91 -3.10 7.69
N VAL A 58 1.79 -1.80 7.50
CA VAL A 58 2.60 -1.02 6.56
C VAL A 58 3.34 0.07 7.31
N THR A 59 4.58 0.35 6.93
CA THR A 59 5.36 1.45 7.49
C THR A 59 5.36 2.65 6.55
N ALA A 60 4.80 3.76 7.01
CA ALA A 60 4.87 5.04 6.35
C ALA A 60 6.06 5.86 6.87
N ARG A 61 6.74 6.57 5.98
CA ARG A 61 7.84 7.48 6.34
C ARG A 61 7.45 8.92 6.04
N ILE A 62 7.83 9.83 6.93
CA ILE A 62 7.62 11.27 6.79
C ILE A 62 8.93 11.87 6.36
N PHE A 63 8.92 12.56 5.23
CA PHE A 63 10.10 13.23 4.67
C PHE A 63 9.94 14.72 4.74
N ARG A 64 11.06 15.39 5.04
CA ARG A 64 11.14 16.84 4.93
C ARG A 64 11.18 17.26 3.46
N LYS A 65 10.27 18.16 3.08
CA LYS A 65 10.05 18.50 1.66
C LYS A 65 11.28 19.11 0.98
N ARG A 66 12.05 19.95 1.69
CA ARG A 66 13.18 20.71 1.09
C ARG A 66 14.40 19.85 0.69
N ASP A 67 14.65 18.73 1.38
CA ASP A 67 15.87 17.92 1.22
C ASP A 67 15.66 16.41 1.30
N ASN A 68 14.41 15.97 1.38
CA ASN A 68 14.00 14.56 1.51
C ASN A 68 14.61 13.83 2.73
N THR A 69 15.00 14.57 3.76
CA THR A 69 15.43 13.95 5.02
C THR A 69 14.27 13.24 5.70
N VAL A 70 14.50 12.01 6.17
CA VAL A 70 13.50 11.26 6.95
C VAL A 70 13.32 11.93 8.31
N MET A 71 12.12 12.44 8.59
CA MET A 71 11.76 13.10 9.84
C MET A 71 11.14 12.14 10.85
N GLY A 72 10.56 11.05 10.38
CA GLY A 72 9.92 10.05 11.21
C GLY A 72 9.35 8.90 10.41
N GLN A 73 8.91 7.89 11.13
CA GLN A 73 8.18 6.77 10.54
C GLN A 73 7.08 6.31 11.50
N ILE A 74 6.02 5.75 10.92
CA ILE A 74 4.88 5.24 11.66
C ILE A 74 4.44 3.91 11.06
N THR A 75 4.15 2.94 11.93
CA THR A 75 3.57 1.67 11.52
C THR A 75 2.05 1.77 11.56
N LEU A 76 1.42 1.41 10.47
CA LEU A 76 -0.02 1.38 10.27
C LEU A 76 -0.47 -0.08 10.28
N PRO A 77 -1.06 -0.59 11.37
CA PRO A 77 -1.61 -1.93 11.40
C PRO A 77 -2.86 -2.04 10.53
N PHE A 78 -3.05 -3.22 9.94
CA PHE A 78 -4.29 -3.57 9.24
C PHE A 78 -5.48 -3.49 10.19
N GLN A 79 -6.59 -2.90 9.73
CA GLN A 79 -7.80 -2.72 10.52
C GLN A 79 -8.96 -3.58 10.01
N LYS A 80 -9.25 -3.45 8.74
CA LYS A 80 -10.35 -4.13 8.07
C LYS A 80 -10.17 -4.11 6.57
N ASP A 81 -10.96 -4.90 5.91
CA ASP A 81 -11.18 -4.84 4.47
C ASP A 81 -12.66 -4.74 4.14
N GLU A 82 -12.97 -4.24 2.96
CA GLU A 82 -14.32 -4.19 2.43
C GLU A 82 -14.33 -4.21 0.90
N PRO A 83 -15.31 -4.85 0.26
CA PRO A 83 -15.43 -4.84 -1.19
C PRO A 83 -15.82 -3.43 -1.68
N VAL A 84 -15.33 -3.07 -2.88
CA VAL A 84 -15.79 -1.88 -3.59
C VAL A 84 -17.08 -2.24 -4.34
N ASN A 85 -18.17 -1.57 -4.01
CA ASN A 85 -19.42 -1.70 -4.76
C ASN A 85 -19.43 -0.67 -5.89
N TYR A 86 -19.52 -1.15 -7.12
CA TYR A 86 -19.65 -0.28 -8.27
C TYR A 86 -21.07 0.29 -8.37
N THR A 87 -21.19 1.60 -8.56
CA THR A 87 -22.48 2.28 -8.66
C THR A 87 -23.20 1.97 -9.97
N GLN A 88 -22.46 1.54 -10.99
CA GLN A 88 -22.99 1.10 -12.28
C GLN A 88 -22.38 -0.26 -12.65
N PRO A 89 -22.95 -1.36 -12.16
CA PRO A 89 -22.44 -2.71 -12.40
C PRO A 89 -22.34 -3.08 -13.89
N GLU A 90 -23.21 -2.51 -14.73
CA GLU A 90 -23.22 -2.71 -16.17
C GLU A 90 -21.96 -2.14 -16.88
N CYS A 91 -21.22 -1.25 -16.22
CA CYS A 91 -19.93 -0.75 -16.71
C CYS A 91 -18.75 -1.64 -16.31
N SER A 92 -18.99 -2.66 -15.48
CA SER A 92 -17.99 -3.63 -15.06
C SER A 92 -18.11 -4.90 -15.88
N ASN A 93 -17.02 -5.33 -16.50
CA ASN A 93 -16.95 -6.62 -17.20
C ASN A 93 -16.62 -7.80 -16.30
N GLY A 94 -16.45 -7.56 -14.99
CA GLY A 94 -16.12 -8.58 -14.00
C GLY A 94 -14.68 -9.07 -14.03
N GLU A 95 -13.79 -8.45 -14.81
CA GLU A 95 -12.37 -8.81 -14.88
C GLU A 95 -11.56 -8.27 -13.69
N ILE A 96 -12.09 -7.27 -12.99
CA ILE A 96 -11.48 -6.69 -11.80
C ILE A 96 -12.51 -6.65 -10.68
N VAL A 97 -12.18 -7.29 -9.56
CA VAL A 97 -12.93 -7.20 -8.31
C VAL A 97 -12.04 -6.51 -7.30
N THR A 98 -12.41 -5.30 -6.91
CA THR A 98 -11.59 -4.48 -6.03
C THR A 98 -12.05 -4.58 -4.59
N ARG A 99 -11.09 -4.75 -3.67
CA ARG A 99 -11.26 -4.70 -2.23
C ARG A 99 -10.43 -3.55 -1.66
N LYS A 100 -10.98 -2.79 -0.73
CA LYS A 100 -10.26 -1.79 0.05
C LYS A 100 -9.64 -2.42 1.28
N LEU A 101 -8.35 -2.23 1.48
CA LEU A 101 -7.63 -2.61 2.69
C LEU A 101 -7.34 -1.35 3.49
N TYR A 102 -7.76 -1.29 4.75
CA TYR A 102 -7.60 -0.14 5.62
C TYR A 102 -6.50 -0.37 6.64
N TYR A 103 -5.54 0.54 6.66
CA TYR A 103 -4.44 0.60 7.63
C TYR A 103 -4.50 1.96 8.32
N THR A 104 -4.44 1.99 9.66
CA THR A 104 -4.55 3.27 10.36
C THR A 104 -3.68 3.31 11.62
N SER A 105 -3.20 4.49 11.94
CA SER A 105 -2.55 4.80 13.21
C SER A 105 -2.70 6.28 13.54
N THR A 106 -2.45 6.64 14.79
CA THR A 106 -2.37 8.04 15.22
C THR A 106 -0.93 8.47 15.38
N LEU A 107 -0.64 9.73 15.07
CA LEU A 107 0.69 10.33 15.21
C LEU A 107 0.58 11.75 15.72
N THR A 108 1.64 12.19 16.42
CA THR A 108 1.76 13.58 16.86
C THR A 108 2.77 14.29 15.95
N LEU A 109 2.32 15.36 15.27
CA LEU A 109 3.15 16.22 14.44
C LEU A 109 3.49 17.48 15.24
N SER A 110 4.52 17.40 16.08
CA SER A 110 4.95 18.52 16.90
C SER A 110 5.60 19.63 16.05
N PRO A 111 5.21 20.90 16.18
CA PRO A 111 5.84 22.01 15.48
C PRO A 111 7.34 22.12 15.72
N SER A 112 7.84 21.68 16.88
CA SER A 112 9.28 21.67 17.17
C SER A 112 10.07 20.70 16.28
N THR A 113 9.41 19.65 15.79
CA THR A 113 10.05 18.61 14.94
C THR A 113 9.70 18.81 13.47
N PHE A 114 8.47 19.20 13.17
CA PHE A 114 7.91 19.28 11.82
C PHE A 114 7.70 20.75 11.35
N ASN A 115 8.47 21.68 11.91
CA ASN A 115 8.46 23.10 11.51
C ASN A 115 9.34 23.27 10.26
N ASP A 116 8.79 22.92 9.10
CA ASP A 116 9.44 23.15 7.81
C ASP A 116 8.62 24.24 7.08
N PRO A 117 9.18 25.40 6.77
CA PRO A 117 8.48 26.48 6.07
C PRO A 117 8.14 26.13 4.62
#